data_8e926083c23a6f29c964989e770e0e52
#
_entry.id   8e926083c23a6f29c964989e770e0e52
#
_cell.length_a   1.000
_cell.length_b   1.000
_cell.length_c   1.000
_cell.angle_alpha   90.00
_cell.angle_beta   90.00
_cell.angle_gamma   90.00
#
_symmetry.space_group_name_H-M   'P 1'
#
loop_
_entity.id
_entity.type
_entity.pdbx_description
1 polymer ?
#
loop_
_entity_poly.entity_id
_entity_poly.type
_entity_poly.pdbx_seq_one_letter_code
_entity_poly.pdbx_strand_id
1 'polypeptide(L)'
;MSPVTIIDKYYPEDNERKHILLVHSRLVAEKALSIADHHPELQLDKDFLYEAGMLHDIGIFLTDADGICCFGDKPYICHGYLGADLVRSEGYPRHALVC
;
A
#
# COMPACT_ATOMS: atom_id res chain seq x y z
N MET A 1 -2.43 9.03 10.98
CA MET A 1 -1.44 8.01 10.58
C MET A 1 -0.67 8.49 9.37
N SER A 2 0.64 8.16 9.29
CA SER A 2 1.47 8.53 8.13
C SER A 2 1.85 7.27 7.34
N PRO A 3 1.25 7.02 6.17
CA PRO A 3 1.58 5.84 5.39
C PRO A 3 3.02 5.87 4.88
N VAL A 4 3.57 7.04 4.57
CA VAL A 4 4.96 7.16 4.14
C VAL A 4 5.92 6.71 5.23
N THR A 5 5.64 7.03 6.49
CA THR A 5 6.46 6.58 7.63
C THR A 5 6.49 5.04 7.73
N ILE A 6 5.35 4.39 7.52
CA ILE A 6 5.27 2.93 7.53
C ILE A 6 6.03 2.36 6.32
N ILE A 7 5.86 2.93 5.13
CA ILE A 7 6.59 2.51 3.94
C ILE A 7 8.10 2.65 4.16
N ASP A 8 8.56 3.76 4.72
CA ASP A 8 9.99 3.99 4.98
C ASP A 8 10.56 2.94 5.94
N LYS A 9 9.76 2.45 6.87
CA LYS A 9 10.20 1.40 7.80
C LYS A 9 10.54 0.09 7.08
N TYR A 10 9.72 -0.31 6.11
CA TYR A 10 9.90 -1.58 5.38
C TYR A 10 10.69 -1.42 4.09
N TYR A 11 10.81 -0.19 3.58
CA TYR A 11 11.57 0.15 2.38
C TYR A 11 12.55 1.27 2.72
N PRO A 12 13.57 0.97 3.55
CA PRO A 12 14.48 2.01 4.05
C PRO A 12 15.43 2.55 2.99
N GLU A 13 15.69 1.79 1.92
CA GLU A 13 16.60 2.20 0.86
C GLU A 13 15.85 2.94 -0.23
N ASP A 14 16.43 4.06 -0.70
CA ASP A 14 15.92 4.82 -1.84
C ASP A 14 16.36 4.11 -3.13
N ASN A 15 15.59 3.11 -3.54
CA ASN A 15 15.89 2.29 -4.71
C ASN A 15 14.68 2.22 -5.67
N GLU A 16 14.86 1.53 -6.80
CA GLU A 16 13.83 1.42 -7.82
C GLU A 16 12.57 0.71 -7.31
N ARG A 17 12.72 -0.32 -6.47
CA ARG A 17 11.58 -1.03 -5.87
C ARG A 17 10.70 -0.09 -5.06
N LYS A 18 11.30 0.74 -4.21
CA LYS A 18 10.58 1.74 -3.42
C LYS A 18 9.91 2.77 -4.33
N HIS A 19 10.60 3.21 -5.37
CA HIS A 19 10.05 4.15 -6.33
C HIS A 19 8.81 3.58 -7.04
N ILE A 20 8.88 2.34 -7.50
CA ILE A 20 7.75 1.65 -8.14
C ILE A 20 6.56 1.60 -7.18
N LEU A 21 6.79 1.19 -5.92
CA LEU A 21 5.74 1.13 -4.91
C LEU A 21 5.09 2.49 -4.68
N LEU A 22 5.90 3.53 -4.49
CA LEU A 22 5.40 4.88 -4.19
C LEU A 22 4.60 5.46 -5.35
N VAL A 23 5.08 5.31 -6.58
CA VAL A 23 4.37 5.83 -7.77
C VAL A 23 3.03 5.12 -7.94
N HIS A 24 3.03 3.80 -7.90
CA HIS A 24 1.80 3.01 -8.05
C HIS A 24 0.81 3.32 -6.92
N SER A 25 1.27 3.30 -5.69
CA SER A 25 0.40 3.53 -4.53
C SER A 25 -0.20 4.93 -4.54
N ARG A 26 0.59 5.94 -4.93
CA ARG A 26 0.08 7.31 -5.06
C ARG A 26 -1.01 7.41 -6.12
N LEU A 27 -0.82 6.77 -7.28
CA LEU A 27 -1.82 6.78 -8.34
C LEU A 27 -3.13 6.13 -7.87
N VAL A 28 -3.05 5.03 -7.15
CA VAL A 28 -4.24 4.35 -6.60
C VAL A 28 -4.92 5.23 -5.56
N ALA A 29 -4.16 5.84 -4.66
CA ALA A 29 -4.71 6.73 -3.63
C ALA A 29 -5.40 7.95 -4.26
N GLU A 30 -4.78 8.58 -5.26
CA GLU A 30 -5.36 9.71 -5.98
C GLU A 30 -6.65 9.33 -6.71
N LYS A 31 -6.69 8.14 -7.31
CA LYS A 31 -7.89 7.62 -7.97
C LYS A 31 -9.02 7.41 -6.97
N ALA A 32 -8.72 6.84 -5.81
CA ALA A 32 -9.71 6.64 -4.75
C ALA A 32 -10.28 7.97 -4.26
N LEU A 33 -9.43 8.98 -4.07
CA LEU A 33 -9.86 10.32 -3.66
C LEU A 33 -10.73 10.99 -4.74
N SER A 34 -10.37 10.83 -6.01
CA SER A 34 -11.16 11.35 -7.13
C SER A 34 -12.56 10.73 -7.15
N ILE A 35 -12.66 9.43 -6.95
CA ILE A 35 -13.95 8.73 -6.88
C ILE A 35 -14.77 9.29 -5.71
N ALA A 36 -14.17 9.47 -4.54
CA ALA A 36 -14.85 10.02 -3.37
C ALA A 36 -15.38 11.44 -3.64
N ASP A 37 -14.61 12.27 -4.34
CA ASP A 37 -15.01 13.64 -4.68
C ASP A 37 -16.20 13.68 -5.65
N HIS A 38 -16.32 12.69 -6.54
CA HIS A 38 -17.44 12.59 -7.48
C HIS A 38 -18.68 11.93 -6.87
N HIS A 39 -18.58 11.37 -5.66
CA HIS A 39 -19.67 10.68 -4.98
C HIS A 39 -19.82 11.14 -3.52
N PRO A 40 -20.09 12.47 -3.30
CA PRO A 40 -20.19 12.98 -1.93
C PRO A 40 -21.32 12.35 -1.12
N GLU A 41 -22.34 11.80 -1.81
CA GLU A 41 -23.46 11.10 -1.17
C GLU A 41 -23.03 9.85 -0.40
N LEU A 42 -21.87 9.27 -0.73
CA LEU A 42 -21.34 8.08 -0.05
C LEU A 42 -20.65 8.43 1.28
N GLN A 43 -20.34 9.69 1.52
CA GLN A 43 -19.70 10.17 2.75
C GLN A 43 -18.44 9.37 3.10
N LEU A 44 -17.58 9.13 2.09
CA LEU A 44 -16.37 8.33 2.25
C LEU A 44 -15.32 9.08 3.09
N ASP A 45 -14.62 8.33 3.93
CA ASP A 45 -13.51 8.86 4.74
C ASP A 45 -12.27 9.02 3.84
N LYS A 46 -11.99 10.26 3.41
CA LYS A 46 -10.89 10.54 2.48
C LYS A 46 -9.52 10.27 3.09
N ASP A 47 -9.34 10.54 4.37
CA ASP A 47 -8.07 10.25 5.04
C ASP A 47 -7.79 8.75 5.03
N PHE A 48 -8.80 7.94 5.34
CA PHE A 48 -8.68 6.49 5.29
C PHE A 48 -8.39 6.00 3.87
N LEU A 49 -9.09 6.54 2.85
CA LEU A 49 -8.87 6.15 1.46
C LEU A 49 -7.45 6.43 1.00
N TYR A 50 -6.91 7.59 1.35
CA TYR A 50 -5.53 7.94 1.03
C TYR A 50 -4.55 6.98 1.70
N GLU A 51 -4.70 6.79 3.00
CA GLU A 51 -3.83 5.93 3.80
C GLU A 51 -3.86 4.49 3.31
N ALA A 52 -5.04 3.94 3.11
CA ALA A 52 -5.22 2.57 2.64
C ALA A 52 -4.70 2.38 1.20
N GLY A 53 -4.94 3.36 0.34
CA GLY A 53 -4.41 3.34 -1.03
C GLY A 53 -2.90 3.33 -1.06
N MET A 54 -2.25 4.12 -0.19
CA MET A 54 -0.80 4.15 -0.09
C MET A 54 -0.21 2.84 0.43
N LEU A 55 -0.93 2.10 1.26
CA LEU A 55 -0.42 0.89 1.93
C LEU A 55 -0.85 -0.43 1.27
N HIS A 56 -1.77 -0.40 0.31
CA HIS A 56 -2.40 -1.64 -0.17
C HIS A 56 -1.44 -2.66 -0.79
N ASP A 57 -0.32 -2.23 -1.37
CA ASP A 57 0.67 -3.10 -2.00
C ASP A 57 1.98 -3.21 -1.22
N ILE A 58 1.99 -2.81 0.07
CA ILE A 58 3.23 -2.76 0.85
C ILE A 58 3.93 -4.12 0.94
N GLY A 59 3.21 -5.22 0.77
CA GLY A 59 3.76 -6.57 0.89
C GLY A 59 4.58 -7.06 -0.30
N ILE A 60 4.70 -6.28 -1.39
CA ILE A 60 5.36 -6.76 -2.62
C ILE A 60 6.82 -7.15 -2.41
N PHE A 61 7.54 -6.50 -1.48
CA PHE A 61 8.97 -6.79 -1.27
C PHE A 61 9.22 -8.20 -0.73
N LEU A 62 8.21 -8.83 -0.14
CA LEU A 62 8.30 -10.20 0.37
C LEU A 62 8.05 -11.24 -0.72
N THR A 63 7.73 -10.82 -1.93
CA THR A 63 7.37 -11.70 -3.03
C THR A 63 8.44 -11.75 -4.10
N ASP A 64 8.37 -12.78 -4.96
CA ASP A 64 9.24 -12.95 -6.11
C ASP A 64 8.57 -12.36 -7.35
N ALA A 65 8.99 -11.17 -7.74
CA ALA A 65 8.48 -10.44 -8.91
C ALA A 65 9.60 -9.55 -9.45
N ASP A 66 10.54 -10.14 -10.17
CA ASP A 66 11.75 -9.46 -10.67
C ASP A 66 11.43 -8.30 -11.63
N GLY A 67 10.31 -8.37 -12.37
CA GLY A 67 9.86 -7.29 -13.25
C GLY A 67 9.58 -5.97 -12.52
N ILE A 68 9.35 -6.01 -11.21
CA ILE A 68 9.17 -4.84 -10.36
C ILE A 68 10.21 -4.78 -9.24
N CYS A 69 11.36 -5.39 -9.45
CA CYS A 69 12.51 -5.37 -8.53
C CYS A 69 12.22 -5.97 -7.15
N CYS A 70 11.35 -6.99 -7.09
CA CYS A 70 11.04 -7.71 -5.86
C CYS A 70 11.66 -9.10 -5.88
N PHE A 71 12.50 -9.40 -4.90
CA PHE A 71 13.30 -10.63 -4.83
C PHE A 71 13.09 -11.41 -3.53
N GLY A 72 11.85 -11.36 -3.00
CA GLY A 72 11.44 -12.18 -1.87
C GLY A 72 11.24 -13.64 -2.27
N ASP A 73 10.83 -14.47 -1.32
CA ASP A 73 10.71 -15.91 -1.51
C ASP A 73 9.26 -16.40 -1.66
N LYS A 74 8.27 -15.53 -1.50
CA LYS A 74 6.86 -15.90 -1.60
C LYS A 74 6.32 -15.64 -3.00
N PRO A 75 5.30 -16.40 -3.48
CA PRO A 75 4.63 -16.08 -4.73
C PRO A 75 4.01 -14.68 -4.70
N TYR A 76 4.04 -13.98 -5.84
CA TYR A 76 3.51 -12.61 -5.93
C TYR A 76 2.05 -12.52 -5.51
N ILE A 77 1.23 -13.54 -5.78
CA ILE A 77 -0.18 -13.56 -5.41
C ILE A 77 -0.38 -13.40 -3.89
N CYS A 78 0.65 -13.69 -3.10
CA CYS A 78 0.60 -13.58 -1.64
C CYS A 78 0.78 -12.15 -1.13
N HIS A 79 1.10 -11.17 -2.00
CA HIS A 79 1.45 -9.82 -1.54
C HIS A 79 0.34 -9.15 -0.74
N GLY A 80 -0.93 -9.44 -1.04
CA GLY A 80 -2.06 -8.87 -0.33
C GLY A 80 -2.07 -9.26 1.14
N TYR A 81 -2.10 -10.55 1.44
CA TYR A 81 -2.16 -10.98 2.84
C TYR A 81 -0.85 -10.72 3.61
N LEU A 82 0.30 -10.78 2.92
CA LEU A 82 1.58 -10.43 3.53
C LEU A 82 1.59 -8.96 3.93
N GLY A 83 1.12 -8.08 3.06
CA GLY A 83 0.98 -6.66 3.38
C GLY A 83 -0.04 -6.41 4.48
N ALA A 84 -1.15 -7.15 4.47
CA ALA A 84 -2.16 -7.06 5.53
C ALA A 84 -1.56 -7.40 6.90
N ASP A 85 -0.74 -8.44 6.98
CA ASP A 85 -0.09 -8.81 8.24
C ASP A 85 0.86 -7.70 8.73
N LEU A 86 1.61 -7.06 7.82
CA LEU A 86 2.48 -5.93 8.17
C LEU A 86 1.68 -4.77 8.71
N VAL A 87 0.62 -4.36 8.02
CA VAL A 87 -0.22 -3.23 8.41
C VAL A 87 -0.93 -3.50 9.72
N ARG A 88 -1.40 -4.73 9.92
CA ARG A 88 -2.03 -5.14 11.18
C ARG A 88 -1.04 -5.07 12.34
N SER A 89 0.21 -5.51 12.12
CA SER A 89 1.25 -5.47 13.14
C SER A 89 1.64 -4.04 13.52
N GLU A 90 1.42 -3.08 12.63
CA GLU A 90 1.64 -1.66 12.92
C GLU A 90 0.45 -1.02 13.66
N GLY A 91 -0.60 -1.78 13.95
CA GLY A 91 -1.74 -1.32 14.73
C GLY A 91 -2.91 -0.77 13.90
N TYR A 92 -2.99 -1.13 12.62
CA TYR A 92 -4.02 -0.60 11.72
C TYR A 92 -4.84 -1.73 11.07
N PRO A 93 -5.64 -2.46 11.86
CA PRO A 93 -6.37 -3.62 11.34
C PRO A 93 -7.42 -3.27 10.26
N ARG A 94 -8.01 -2.08 10.33
CA ARG A 94 -8.97 -1.64 9.32
C ARG A 94 -8.29 -1.41 7.98
N HIS A 95 -7.11 -0.78 7.99
CA HIS A 95 -6.31 -0.56 6.77
C HIS A 95 -5.81 -1.88 6.20
N ALA A 96 -5.52 -2.85 7.05
CA ALA A 96 -5.06 -4.18 6.63
C ALA A 96 -6.09 -4.89 5.74
N LEU A 97 -7.38 -4.63 5.93
CA LEU A 97 -8.45 -5.25 5.12
C LEU A 97 -8.43 -4.81 3.66
N VAL A 98 -7.75 -3.71 3.33
CA VAL A 98 -7.66 -3.19 1.96
C VAL A 98 -6.49 -3.81 1.19
N CYS A 99 -5.49 -4.34 1.89
CA CYS A 99 -4.29 -4.95 1.28
C CYS A 99 -4.54 -6.23 0.48
#